data_42b7fd677781796d7ad51e06d7e59aeb
#
_entry.id   42b7fd677781796d7ad51e06d7e59aeb
#
_cell.length_a   1.000
_cell.length_b   1.000
_cell.length_c   1.000
_cell.angle_alpha   90.00
_cell.angle_beta   90.00
_cell.angle_gamma   90.00
#
_symmetry.space_group_name_H-M   'P 1'
#
loop_
_entity.id
_entity.type
_entity.pdbx_description
1 polymer ?
#
loop_
_entity_poly.entity_id
_entity_poly.type
_entity_poly.pdbx_seq_one_letter_code
_entity_poly.pdbx_strand_id
1 'polypeptide(L)'
;MQDSRIKSFLNRIISASYLHSAVLLFQILVGNLKNFTYVIGDEAAKVGIIIDPSWDLDKVMSTVRRNKLDVKYIFNTHSHWDHTIGNKEIANRTGAKIIAHESAPTLKDISARDNDVIEVGSLKFKVFHTPGHCLDSICLMIDEFLFTGDTLFVGDCGRTDLPGGSPAQLYDSFAEKILKLDDHTRIYAGHDYGARLRSTLGYEKKHNRSLQPQSKQEFIEIMSR
;
A
#
# COMPACT_ATOMS: atom_id res chain seq x y z
N MET A 1 -17.74 -26.35 -22.95
CA MET A 1 -18.17 -25.22 -22.10
C MET A 1 -17.29 -25.03 -20.86
N GLN A 2 -15.95 -25.06 -21.00
CA GLN A 2 -15.00 -24.97 -19.88
C GLN A 2 -13.95 -23.86 -20.05
N ASP A 3 -14.05 -23.05 -21.12
CA ASP A 3 -13.00 -22.11 -21.52
C ASP A 3 -13.30 -20.61 -21.17
N SER A 4 -14.50 -20.32 -20.67
CA SER A 4 -14.87 -18.92 -20.35
C SER A 4 -14.53 -18.46 -18.93
N ARG A 5 -14.31 -19.39 -17.99
CA ARG A 5 -13.99 -19.05 -16.59
C ARG A 5 -12.51 -18.80 -16.34
N ILE A 6 -11.62 -19.39 -17.17
CA ILE A 6 -10.17 -19.17 -17.04
C ILE A 6 -9.74 -17.81 -17.58
N LYS A 7 -10.44 -17.28 -18.59
CA LYS A 7 -10.18 -15.92 -19.13
C LYS A 7 -10.57 -14.79 -18.18
N SER A 8 -11.51 -14.98 -17.25
CA SER A 8 -11.94 -13.93 -16.31
C SER A 8 -10.94 -13.72 -15.14
N PHE A 9 -10.13 -14.73 -14.81
CA PHE A 9 -9.16 -14.65 -13.72
C PHE A 9 -7.84 -13.95 -14.12
N LEU A 10 -7.50 -13.93 -15.41
CA LEU A 10 -6.26 -13.33 -15.92
C LEU A 10 -6.36 -11.79 -16.12
N ASN A 11 -7.55 -11.20 -16.09
CA ASN A 11 -7.77 -9.79 -16.40
C ASN A 11 -7.79 -8.83 -15.20
N ARG A 12 -7.30 -9.23 -14.02
CA ARG A 12 -7.19 -8.35 -12.85
C ARG A 12 -5.78 -7.74 -12.65
N ILE A 13 -4.95 -7.73 -13.68
CA ILE A 13 -3.76 -6.90 -13.74
C ILE A 13 -4.15 -5.63 -14.50
N ILE A 14 -4.35 -4.54 -13.79
CA ILE A 14 -4.70 -3.27 -14.41
C ILE A 14 -3.40 -2.48 -14.57
N SER A 15 -2.96 -2.29 -15.83
CA SER A 15 -1.90 -1.34 -16.14
C SER A 15 -2.51 0.04 -16.37
N ALA A 16 -2.01 1.04 -15.68
CA ALA A 16 -2.27 2.45 -15.98
C ALA A 16 -0.97 3.09 -16.45
N SER A 17 -0.88 3.46 -17.73
CA SER A 17 0.20 4.27 -18.27
C SER A 17 -0.23 5.74 -18.28
N TYR A 18 0.53 6.61 -17.62
CA TYR A 18 0.35 8.06 -17.64
C TYR A 18 1.61 8.76 -18.13
N LEU A 19 1.42 9.74 -19.00
CA LEU A 19 2.45 10.57 -19.62
C LEU A 19 2.99 11.60 -18.62
N HIS A 20 4.12 11.30 -17.92
CA HIS A 20 5.16 12.25 -17.47
C HIS A 20 6.32 11.57 -16.74
N SER A 21 6.72 10.55 -16.87
CA SER A 21 7.64 9.45 -16.58
C SER A 21 6.78 8.19 -16.57
N ALA A 22 7.11 7.21 -17.38
CA ALA A 22 6.25 6.05 -17.54
C ALA A 22 6.33 5.18 -16.27
N VAL A 23 5.46 5.50 -15.28
CA VAL A 23 5.28 4.71 -14.06
C VAL A 23 4.50 3.46 -14.42
N LEU A 24 5.12 2.30 -14.29
CA LEU A 24 4.45 1.02 -14.32
C LEU A 24 3.85 0.74 -12.93
N LEU A 25 2.53 0.56 -12.84
CA LEU A 25 1.84 0.26 -11.59
C LEU A 25 0.95 -0.97 -11.78
N PHE A 26 1.21 -2.00 -10.97
CA PHE A 26 0.44 -3.24 -10.97
C PHE A 26 -0.09 -3.49 -9.56
N GLN A 27 -1.42 -3.55 -9.43
CA GLN A 27 -2.14 -3.96 -8.22
C GLN A 27 -2.48 -5.44 -8.34
N ILE A 28 -1.98 -6.26 -7.45
CA ILE A 28 -2.09 -7.72 -7.51
C ILE A 28 -2.81 -8.21 -6.27
N LEU A 29 -4.01 -8.76 -6.45
CA LEU A 29 -4.75 -9.43 -5.37
C LEU A 29 -4.08 -10.77 -5.06
N VAL A 30 -3.76 -11.00 -3.79
CA VAL A 30 -3.03 -12.16 -3.30
C VAL A 30 -3.66 -12.73 -2.02
N GLY A 31 -3.51 -14.04 -1.83
CA GLY A 31 -3.93 -14.73 -0.61
C GLY A 31 -5.42 -14.70 -0.29
N ASN A 32 -5.77 -15.38 0.81
CA ASN A 32 -7.17 -15.54 1.24
C ASN A 32 -7.67 -14.36 2.07
N LEU A 33 -6.78 -13.54 2.62
CA LEU A 33 -7.14 -12.31 3.35
C LEU A 33 -7.36 -11.12 2.41
N LYS A 34 -7.35 -11.37 1.08
CA LYS A 34 -7.56 -10.36 0.04
C LYS A 34 -6.56 -9.20 0.09
N ASN A 35 -5.30 -9.49 0.38
CA ASN A 35 -4.25 -8.48 0.37
C ASN A 35 -3.96 -8.01 -1.06
N PHE A 36 -3.53 -6.76 -1.17
CA PHE A 36 -2.92 -6.25 -2.36
C PHE A 36 -1.40 -6.15 -2.19
N THR A 37 -0.67 -6.80 -3.09
CA THR A 37 0.75 -6.54 -3.33
C THR A 37 0.87 -5.63 -4.54
N TYR A 38 1.74 -4.63 -4.47
CA TYR A 38 1.97 -3.72 -5.59
C TYR A 38 3.35 -3.91 -6.18
N VAL A 39 3.44 -3.88 -7.52
CA VAL A 39 4.71 -3.78 -8.25
C VAL A 39 4.71 -2.43 -8.94
N ILE A 40 5.69 -1.60 -8.63
CA ILE A 40 5.82 -0.27 -9.19
C ILE A 40 7.21 -0.15 -9.83
N GLY A 41 7.27 0.36 -11.04
CA GLY A 41 8.52 0.46 -11.78
C GLY A 41 8.67 1.72 -12.60
N ASP A 42 9.91 2.13 -12.78
CA ASP A 42 10.33 3.09 -13.78
C ASP A 42 10.48 2.34 -15.11
N GLU A 43 9.62 2.63 -16.07
CA GLU A 43 9.62 1.93 -17.37
C GLU A 43 10.91 2.18 -18.16
N ALA A 44 11.48 3.37 -18.07
CA ALA A 44 12.69 3.74 -18.80
C ALA A 44 13.94 3.13 -18.15
N ALA A 45 14.08 3.25 -16.84
CA ALA A 45 15.23 2.73 -16.09
C ALA A 45 15.16 1.22 -15.84
N LYS A 46 13.97 0.60 -16.02
CA LYS A 46 13.72 -0.83 -15.75
C LYS A 46 14.03 -1.24 -14.29
N VAL A 47 13.90 -0.31 -13.35
CA VAL A 47 14.03 -0.56 -11.91
C VAL A 47 12.68 -0.41 -11.24
N GLY A 48 12.48 -1.05 -10.07
CA GLY A 48 11.21 -0.96 -9.38
C GLY A 48 11.24 -1.36 -7.92
N ILE A 49 10.07 -1.30 -7.29
CA ILE A 49 9.81 -1.74 -5.93
C ILE A 49 8.63 -2.71 -5.89
N ILE A 50 8.57 -3.49 -4.82
CA ILE A 50 7.40 -4.28 -4.46
C ILE A 50 6.92 -3.78 -3.09
N ILE A 51 5.62 -3.45 -2.98
CA ILE A 51 4.99 -3.08 -1.71
C ILE A 51 4.22 -4.28 -1.17
N ASP A 52 4.43 -4.61 0.10
CA ASP A 52 3.75 -5.64 0.89
C ASP A 52 3.68 -7.01 0.17
N PRO A 53 4.81 -7.64 -0.17
CA PRO A 53 4.78 -8.98 -0.73
C PRO A 53 4.30 -9.98 0.33
N SER A 54 3.19 -10.67 0.04
CA SER A 54 2.63 -11.65 0.97
C SER A 54 2.51 -13.04 0.35
N TRP A 55 1.38 -13.37 -0.26
CA TRP A 55 1.18 -14.66 -0.91
C TRP A 55 1.34 -14.58 -2.44
N ASP A 56 1.15 -15.71 -3.10
CA ASP A 56 1.14 -15.80 -4.56
C ASP A 56 2.39 -15.17 -5.22
N LEU A 57 3.57 -15.34 -4.58
CA LEU A 57 4.81 -14.68 -4.96
C LEU A 57 5.22 -14.98 -6.41
N ASP A 58 4.88 -16.14 -6.94
CA ASP A 58 5.14 -16.45 -8.35
C ASP A 58 4.34 -15.57 -9.31
N LYS A 59 3.12 -15.18 -8.92
CA LYS A 59 2.30 -14.21 -9.68
C LYS A 59 2.93 -12.82 -9.65
N VAL A 60 3.41 -12.39 -8.49
CA VAL A 60 4.14 -11.12 -8.30
C VAL A 60 5.41 -11.14 -9.16
N MET A 61 6.24 -12.17 -9.04
CA MET A 61 7.50 -12.30 -9.80
C MET A 61 7.26 -12.48 -11.31
N SER A 62 6.15 -13.08 -11.73
CA SER A 62 5.77 -13.12 -13.14
C SER A 62 5.54 -11.71 -13.70
N THR A 63 4.91 -10.81 -12.91
CA THR A 63 4.72 -9.41 -13.29
C THR A 63 6.06 -8.68 -13.42
N VAL A 64 6.96 -8.87 -12.45
CA VAL A 64 8.33 -8.33 -12.48
C VAL A 64 9.07 -8.76 -13.76
N ARG A 65 9.09 -10.08 -14.04
CA ARG A 65 9.80 -10.64 -15.20
C ARG A 65 9.22 -10.15 -16.53
N ARG A 66 7.88 -10.12 -16.69
CA ARG A 66 7.23 -9.66 -17.94
C ARG A 66 7.60 -8.22 -18.29
N ASN A 67 7.77 -7.38 -17.26
CA ASN A 67 8.11 -5.97 -17.43
C ASN A 67 9.63 -5.70 -17.38
N LYS A 68 10.44 -6.77 -17.20
CA LYS A 68 11.90 -6.72 -17.12
C LYS A 68 12.42 -5.76 -16.05
N LEU A 69 11.72 -5.73 -14.90
CA LEU A 69 12.08 -4.85 -13.78
C LEU A 69 13.18 -5.48 -12.93
N ASP A 70 14.19 -4.70 -12.61
CA ASP A 70 15.17 -4.97 -11.56
C ASP A 70 14.62 -4.39 -10.25
N VAL A 71 14.18 -5.25 -9.35
CA VAL A 71 13.55 -4.84 -8.08
C VAL A 71 14.63 -4.43 -7.10
N LYS A 72 14.66 -3.14 -6.76
CA LYS A 72 15.65 -2.57 -5.83
C LYS A 72 15.22 -2.64 -4.39
N TYR A 73 13.92 -2.46 -4.12
CA TYR A 73 13.39 -2.43 -2.77
C TYR A 73 12.10 -3.23 -2.63
N ILE A 74 11.94 -3.80 -1.45
CA ILE A 74 10.69 -4.26 -0.88
C ILE A 74 10.30 -3.19 0.14
N PHE A 75 9.09 -2.65 0.06
CA PHE A 75 8.60 -1.66 0.98
C PHE A 75 7.41 -2.22 1.76
N ASN A 76 7.50 -2.19 3.10
CA ASN A 76 6.39 -2.61 3.95
C ASN A 76 5.65 -1.40 4.50
N THR A 77 4.34 -1.38 4.31
CA THR A 77 3.47 -0.34 4.87
C THR A 77 3.36 -0.47 6.39
N HIS A 78 3.43 -1.68 6.91
CA HIS A 78 3.49 -1.98 8.34
C HIS A 78 3.96 -3.43 8.57
N SER A 79 4.15 -3.80 9.84
CA SER A 79 4.81 -5.05 10.23
C SER A 79 3.90 -6.26 10.40
N HIS A 80 2.60 -6.19 10.16
CA HIS A 80 1.74 -7.36 10.25
C HIS A 80 2.22 -8.45 9.30
N TRP A 81 2.10 -9.70 9.77
CA TRP A 81 2.67 -10.87 9.09
C TRP A 81 2.12 -11.06 7.67
N ASP A 82 0.86 -10.70 7.45
CA ASP A 82 0.19 -10.81 6.16
C ASP A 82 0.61 -9.73 5.13
N HIS A 83 1.44 -8.77 5.54
CA HIS A 83 2.12 -7.82 4.65
C HIS A 83 3.60 -8.12 4.46
N THR A 84 4.19 -8.95 5.34
CA THR A 84 5.65 -9.16 5.40
C THR A 84 6.09 -10.60 5.11
N ILE A 85 5.18 -11.57 5.10
CA ILE A 85 5.49 -13.00 5.00
C ILE A 85 6.32 -13.35 3.75
N GLY A 86 6.15 -12.62 2.65
CA GLY A 86 6.88 -12.82 1.40
C GLY A 86 8.23 -12.13 1.31
N ASN A 87 8.58 -11.26 2.26
CA ASN A 87 9.80 -10.43 2.21
C ASN A 87 11.06 -11.22 1.94
N LYS A 88 11.31 -12.24 2.78
CA LYS A 88 12.53 -13.05 2.69
C LYS A 88 12.66 -13.75 1.34
N GLU A 89 11.56 -14.29 0.83
CA GLU A 89 11.57 -14.99 -0.45
C GLU A 89 11.80 -14.03 -1.62
N ILE A 90 11.11 -12.87 -1.64
CA ILE A 90 11.34 -11.86 -2.68
C ILE A 90 12.78 -11.32 -2.59
N ALA A 91 13.29 -11.00 -1.39
CA ALA A 91 14.67 -10.55 -1.23
C ALA A 91 15.68 -11.58 -1.77
N ASN A 92 15.48 -12.87 -1.48
CA ASN A 92 16.33 -13.94 -2.00
C ASN A 92 16.28 -14.07 -3.52
N ARG A 93 15.11 -13.84 -4.14
CA ARG A 93 14.92 -13.95 -5.59
C ARG A 93 15.44 -12.75 -6.37
N THR A 94 15.51 -11.57 -5.75
CA THR A 94 15.79 -10.30 -6.45
C THR A 94 17.04 -9.58 -5.96
N GLY A 95 17.51 -9.86 -4.75
CA GLY A 95 18.54 -9.07 -4.06
C GLY A 95 18.03 -7.73 -3.53
N ALA A 96 16.71 -7.49 -3.57
CA ALA A 96 16.10 -6.25 -3.10
C ALA A 96 16.29 -6.06 -1.59
N LYS A 97 16.51 -4.81 -1.18
CA LYS A 97 16.59 -4.42 0.23
C LYS A 97 15.21 -4.15 0.79
N ILE A 98 14.98 -4.55 2.03
CA ILE A 98 13.70 -4.34 2.74
C ILE A 98 13.71 -2.98 3.43
N ILE A 99 12.69 -2.18 3.14
CA ILE A 99 12.43 -0.88 3.76
C ILE A 99 11.16 -0.99 4.59
N ALA A 100 11.22 -0.59 5.85
CA ALA A 100 10.08 -0.45 6.75
C ALA A 100 10.30 0.74 7.68
N HIS A 101 9.25 1.18 8.38
CA HIS A 101 9.37 2.24 9.36
C HIS A 101 10.42 1.91 10.44
N GLU A 102 11.11 2.92 10.97
CA GLU A 102 12.17 2.70 11.98
C GLU A 102 11.68 1.93 13.21
N SER A 103 10.41 2.12 13.63
CA SER A 103 9.80 1.41 14.77
C SER A 103 9.28 0.00 14.41
N ALA A 104 9.29 -0.42 13.15
CA ALA A 104 8.83 -1.74 12.77
C ALA A 104 9.65 -2.84 13.46
N PRO A 105 9.02 -3.83 14.11
CA PRO A 105 9.74 -4.92 14.80
C PRO A 105 10.27 -5.99 13.82
N THR A 106 10.01 -5.85 12.52
CA THR A 106 10.45 -6.79 11.49
C THR A 106 11.88 -6.53 11.02
N LEU A 107 12.52 -7.55 10.44
CA LEU A 107 13.82 -7.40 9.78
C LEU A 107 13.69 -6.41 8.62
N LYS A 108 14.57 -5.44 8.57
CA LYS A 108 14.69 -4.43 7.53
C LYS A 108 16.14 -4.06 7.29
N ASP A 109 16.48 -3.71 6.06
CA ASP A 109 17.80 -3.24 5.68
C ASP A 109 17.89 -1.71 5.79
N ILE A 110 16.77 -1.02 5.59
CA ILE A 110 16.66 0.43 5.58
C ILE A 110 15.48 0.84 6.45
N SER A 111 15.73 1.76 7.39
CA SER A 111 14.69 2.38 8.21
C SER A 111 14.14 3.61 7.51
N ALA A 112 12.82 3.66 7.31
CA ALA A 112 12.13 4.83 6.78
C ALA A 112 11.54 5.67 7.93
N ARG A 113 11.48 6.98 7.71
CA ARG A 113 10.90 7.98 8.62
C ARG A 113 9.89 8.85 7.90
N ASP A 114 9.12 9.57 8.68
CA ASP A 114 8.19 10.56 8.15
C ASP A 114 8.90 11.60 7.27
N ASN A 115 8.31 11.88 6.10
CA ASN A 115 8.83 12.77 5.07
C ASN A 115 10.13 12.32 4.35
N ASP A 116 10.63 11.12 4.60
CA ASP A 116 11.70 10.56 3.78
C ASP A 116 11.25 10.45 2.32
N VAL A 117 12.22 10.62 1.41
CA VAL A 117 12.03 10.41 -0.02
C VAL A 117 12.94 9.26 -0.48
N ILE A 118 12.33 8.21 -1.00
CA ILE A 118 13.02 7.04 -1.54
C ILE A 118 13.05 7.15 -3.05
N GLU A 119 14.25 7.15 -3.64
CA GLU A 119 14.43 7.27 -5.09
C GLU A 119 14.67 5.88 -5.71
N VAL A 120 13.96 5.62 -6.83
CA VAL A 120 14.07 4.38 -7.61
C VAL A 120 14.04 4.73 -9.10
N GLY A 121 15.18 4.79 -9.73
CA GLY A 121 15.29 5.39 -11.06
C GLY A 121 14.93 6.87 -11.02
N SER A 122 13.99 7.29 -11.82
CA SER A 122 13.44 8.66 -11.80
C SER A 122 12.28 8.84 -10.81
N LEU A 123 11.78 7.74 -10.23
CA LEU A 123 10.62 7.75 -9.34
C LEU A 123 11.02 8.20 -7.93
N LYS A 124 10.20 9.08 -7.32
CA LYS A 124 10.40 9.61 -5.98
C LYS A 124 9.20 9.27 -5.09
N PHE A 125 9.42 8.39 -4.13
CA PHE A 125 8.40 7.93 -3.20
C PHE A 125 8.52 8.70 -1.88
N LYS A 126 7.50 9.50 -1.54
CA LYS A 126 7.43 10.18 -0.25
C LYS A 126 6.77 9.29 0.79
N VAL A 127 7.39 9.21 1.96
CA VAL A 127 6.91 8.45 3.12
C VAL A 127 6.08 9.36 4.02
N PHE A 128 4.91 8.88 4.47
CA PHE A 128 4.11 9.48 5.53
C PHE A 128 3.99 8.47 6.67
N HIS A 129 4.50 8.80 7.85
CA HIS A 129 4.25 7.99 9.04
C HIS A 129 2.81 8.23 9.50
N THR A 130 2.00 7.18 9.48
CA THR A 130 0.55 7.22 9.75
C THR A 130 0.17 6.19 10.82
N PRO A 131 0.67 6.34 12.07
CA PRO A 131 0.37 5.40 13.13
C PRO A 131 -1.12 5.37 13.47
N GLY A 132 -1.56 4.23 13.99
CA GLY A 132 -2.93 4.05 14.48
C GLY A 132 -3.48 2.67 14.23
N HIS A 133 -3.37 2.09 13.04
CA HIS A 133 -3.57 0.66 12.84
C HIS A 133 -2.45 -0.14 13.50
N CYS A 134 -1.21 0.26 13.24
CA CYS A 134 0.02 -0.12 13.93
C CYS A 134 0.86 1.10 14.27
N LEU A 135 1.76 0.98 15.23
CA LEU A 135 2.72 2.04 15.57
C LEU A 135 3.64 2.39 14.40
N ASP A 136 3.99 1.39 13.58
CA ASP A 136 4.90 1.48 12.46
C ASP A 136 4.22 1.69 11.10
N SER A 137 2.89 1.96 11.08
CA SER A 137 2.16 2.18 9.83
C SER A 137 2.67 3.39 9.08
N ILE A 138 2.95 3.21 7.78
CA ILE A 138 3.34 4.27 6.86
C ILE A 138 2.55 4.17 5.55
N CYS A 139 2.27 5.33 4.96
CA CYS A 139 1.79 5.43 3.59
C CYS A 139 2.94 5.83 2.67
N LEU A 140 2.88 5.39 1.42
CA LEU A 140 3.87 5.71 0.40
C LEU A 140 3.20 6.44 -0.76
N MET A 141 3.70 7.62 -1.14
CA MET A 141 3.12 8.42 -2.22
C MET A 141 4.12 8.64 -3.35
N ILE A 142 3.66 8.43 -4.57
CA ILE A 142 4.35 8.81 -5.80
C ILE A 142 3.36 9.52 -6.72
N ASP A 143 3.70 10.72 -7.15
CA ASP A 143 2.81 11.58 -7.93
C ASP A 143 1.42 11.67 -7.26
N GLU A 144 0.34 11.30 -7.94
CA GLU A 144 -1.01 11.25 -7.38
C GLU A 144 -1.39 9.90 -6.74
N PHE A 145 -0.49 8.91 -6.68
CA PHE A 145 -0.78 7.56 -6.16
C PHE A 145 -0.35 7.43 -4.70
N LEU A 146 -1.30 7.16 -3.81
CA LEU A 146 -1.06 6.93 -2.38
C LEU A 146 -1.35 5.46 -2.03
N PHE A 147 -0.31 4.75 -1.60
CA PHE A 147 -0.39 3.39 -1.08
C PHE A 147 -0.56 3.48 0.43
N THR A 148 -1.74 3.12 0.92
CA THR A 148 -2.16 3.41 2.29
C THR A 148 -1.98 2.24 3.25
N GLY A 149 -1.61 1.05 2.75
CA GLY A 149 -1.63 -0.15 3.58
C GLY A 149 -2.97 -0.27 4.30
N ASP A 150 -2.90 -0.49 5.60
CA ASP A 150 -4.07 -0.61 6.46
C ASP A 150 -4.41 0.69 7.23
N THR A 151 -3.79 1.80 6.85
CA THR A 151 -4.20 3.12 7.38
C THR A 151 -5.58 3.49 6.86
N LEU A 152 -5.82 3.38 5.55
CA LEU A 152 -7.09 3.76 4.91
C LEU A 152 -7.47 2.72 3.86
N PHE A 153 -8.69 2.18 3.95
CA PHE A 153 -9.30 1.33 2.93
C PHE A 153 -10.28 2.13 2.06
N VAL A 154 -10.74 1.53 0.99
CA VAL A 154 -11.86 2.07 0.22
C VAL A 154 -13.15 1.87 1.03
N GLY A 155 -13.70 2.97 1.51
CA GLY A 155 -14.93 3.01 2.31
C GLY A 155 -14.76 2.75 3.80
N ASP A 156 -13.54 2.47 4.28
CA ASP A 156 -13.25 2.15 5.69
C ASP A 156 -11.79 2.47 6.06
N CYS A 157 -11.35 2.03 7.24
CA CYS A 157 -9.95 2.07 7.68
C CYS A 157 -9.54 0.76 8.37
N GLY A 158 -8.24 0.62 8.65
CA GLY A 158 -7.71 -0.48 9.44
C GLY A 158 -8.21 -0.46 10.88
N ARG A 159 -8.39 -1.64 11.47
CA ARG A 159 -8.74 -1.80 12.88
C ARG A 159 -7.62 -1.27 13.78
N THR A 160 -7.99 -0.90 15.00
CA THR A 160 -7.05 -0.29 15.97
C THR A 160 -7.00 -1.02 17.32
N ASP A 161 -7.61 -2.19 17.41
CA ASP A 161 -7.73 -3.02 18.61
C ASP A 161 -6.66 -4.10 18.74
N LEU A 162 -5.71 -4.16 17.79
CA LEU A 162 -4.55 -5.05 17.84
C LEU A 162 -3.39 -4.40 18.63
N PRO A 163 -2.41 -5.19 19.11
CA PRO A 163 -1.24 -4.65 19.80
C PRO A 163 -0.54 -3.56 18.98
N GLY A 164 -0.33 -2.39 19.59
CA GLY A 164 0.23 -1.21 18.91
C GLY A 164 -0.80 -0.36 18.17
N GLY A 165 -2.07 -0.75 18.15
CA GLY A 165 -3.16 0.03 17.59
C GLY A 165 -3.61 1.17 18.51
N SER A 166 -4.08 2.27 17.90
CA SER A 166 -4.58 3.45 18.62
C SER A 166 -5.55 4.24 17.74
N PRO A 167 -6.85 4.27 18.08
CA PRO A 167 -7.81 5.07 17.32
C PRO A 167 -7.49 6.56 17.38
N ALA A 168 -6.94 7.03 18.49
CA ALA A 168 -6.53 8.43 18.61
C ALA A 168 -5.43 8.83 17.65
N GLN A 169 -4.40 7.96 17.48
CA GLN A 169 -3.31 8.19 16.51
C GLN A 169 -3.80 8.04 15.07
N LEU A 170 -4.71 7.10 14.79
CA LEU A 170 -5.26 6.95 13.44
C LEU A 170 -6.04 8.19 13.01
N TYR A 171 -6.85 8.76 13.93
CA TYR A 171 -7.52 10.03 13.67
C TYR A 171 -6.53 11.16 13.37
N ASP A 172 -5.46 11.29 14.17
CA ASP A 172 -4.44 12.32 13.95
C ASP A 172 -3.72 12.10 12.60
N SER A 173 -3.44 10.85 12.24
CA SER A 173 -2.86 10.48 10.94
C SER A 173 -3.76 10.92 9.77
N PHE A 174 -5.08 10.77 9.91
CA PHE A 174 -6.04 11.28 8.93
C PHE A 174 -6.03 12.81 8.89
N ALA A 175 -6.29 13.45 10.04
CA ALA A 175 -6.49 14.90 10.11
C ALA A 175 -5.24 15.70 9.73
N GLU A 176 -4.06 15.23 10.13
CA GLU A 176 -2.82 15.98 9.96
C GLU A 176 -2.08 15.68 8.66
N LYS A 177 -2.32 14.52 8.05
CA LYS A 177 -1.58 14.07 6.86
C LYS A 177 -2.48 13.75 5.69
N ILE A 178 -3.32 12.73 5.82
CA ILE A 178 -4.06 12.18 4.67
C ILE A 178 -5.08 13.18 4.13
N LEU A 179 -5.90 13.77 5.00
CA LEU A 179 -6.97 14.70 4.57
C LEU A 179 -6.45 16.04 4.04
N LYS A 180 -5.15 16.34 4.21
CA LYS A 180 -4.50 17.53 3.64
C LYS A 180 -4.03 17.33 2.20
N LEU A 181 -4.03 16.08 1.71
CA LEU A 181 -3.66 15.78 0.33
C LEU A 181 -4.77 16.20 -0.64
N ASP A 182 -4.40 16.33 -1.91
CA ASP A 182 -5.32 16.71 -2.99
C ASP A 182 -6.45 15.69 -3.16
N ASP A 183 -7.64 16.15 -3.48
CA ASP A 183 -8.82 15.31 -3.69
C ASP A 183 -8.67 14.34 -4.89
N HIS A 184 -7.79 14.66 -5.84
CA HIS A 184 -7.47 13.78 -6.97
C HIS A 184 -6.48 12.66 -6.59
N THR A 185 -5.90 12.68 -5.38
CA THR A 185 -5.02 11.61 -4.88
C THR A 185 -5.74 10.27 -4.98
N ARG A 186 -5.12 9.30 -5.65
CA ARG A 186 -5.66 7.96 -5.87
C ARG A 186 -5.25 7.03 -4.74
N ILE A 187 -6.21 6.40 -4.10
CA ILE A 187 -6.03 5.52 -2.95
C ILE A 187 -5.84 4.08 -3.41
N TYR A 188 -4.75 3.46 -2.95
CA TYR A 188 -4.38 2.07 -3.13
C TYR A 188 -4.17 1.42 -1.76
N ALA A 189 -5.19 0.68 -1.30
CA ALA A 189 -5.26 0.11 0.04
C ALA A 189 -4.46 -1.20 0.19
N GLY A 190 -4.24 -1.66 1.43
CA GLY A 190 -3.62 -2.96 1.73
C GLY A 190 -4.50 -4.15 1.40
N HIS A 191 -5.84 -3.99 1.42
CA HIS A 191 -6.81 -5.08 1.22
C HIS A 191 -7.97 -4.71 0.30
N ASP A 192 -8.58 -5.74 -0.34
CA ASP A 192 -9.81 -5.67 -1.14
C ASP A 192 -11.05 -5.84 -0.24
N TYR A 193 -11.26 -4.92 0.69
CA TYR A 193 -12.43 -4.93 1.59
C TYR A 193 -13.55 -3.99 1.14
N GLY A 194 -13.26 -3.09 0.21
CA GLY A 194 -14.21 -2.12 -0.30
C GLY A 194 -15.07 -2.62 -1.45
N ALA A 195 -16.04 -1.80 -1.84
CA ALA A 195 -16.88 -2.05 -3.02
C ALA A 195 -16.11 -1.86 -4.34
N ARG A 196 -14.92 -1.28 -4.30
CA ARG A 196 -14.06 -0.97 -5.45
C ARG A 196 -12.61 -1.28 -5.12
N LEU A 197 -11.82 -1.64 -6.15
CA LEU A 197 -10.39 -1.97 -5.98
C LEU A 197 -9.53 -0.75 -5.61
N ARG A 198 -10.00 0.46 -5.89
CA ARG A 198 -9.32 1.74 -5.66
C ARG A 198 -10.31 2.88 -5.66
N SER A 199 -9.90 4.02 -5.11
CA SER A 199 -10.73 5.21 -4.96
C SER A 199 -9.91 6.48 -5.18
N THR A 200 -10.52 7.64 -4.95
CA THR A 200 -9.84 8.92 -4.83
C THR A 200 -10.10 9.49 -3.44
N LEU A 201 -9.15 10.29 -2.94
CA LEU A 201 -9.31 10.89 -1.62
C LEU A 201 -10.55 11.78 -1.53
N GLY A 202 -10.87 12.53 -2.58
CA GLY A 202 -12.09 13.33 -2.62
C GLY A 202 -13.38 12.51 -2.57
N TYR A 203 -13.38 11.28 -3.11
CA TYR A 203 -14.49 10.36 -2.93
C TYR A 203 -14.56 9.83 -1.50
N GLU A 204 -13.41 9.40 -0.94
CA GLU A 204 -13.33 8.88 0.42
C GLU A 204 -13.72 9.94 1.46
N LYS A 205 -13.30 11.20 1.33
CA LYS A 205 -13.73 12.32 2.20
C LYS A 205 -15.25 12.43 2.29
N LYS A 206 -15.99 12.05 1.25
CA LYS A 206 -17.46 12.19 1.20
C LYS A 206 -18.21 10.91 1.59
N HIS A 207 -17.60 9.72 1.42
CA HIS A 207 -18.33 8.45 1.47
C HIS A 207 -17.70 7.41 2.39
N ASN A 208 -16.46 7.60 2.84
CA ASN A 208 -15.80 6.67 3.73
C ASN A 208 -16.32 6.87 5.16
N ARG A 209 -16.90 5.82 5.74
CA ARG A 209 -17.51 5.88 7.08
C ARG A 209 -16.52 6.29 8.17
N SER A 210 -15.25 5.92 8.03
CA SER A 210 -14.21 6.22 9.01
C SER A 210 -13.68 7.65 8.91
N LEU A 211 -14.03 8.39 7.84
CA LEU A 211 -13.69 9.80 7.66
C LEU A 211 -14.85 10.76 7.94
N GLN A 212 -16.03 10.25 8.36
CA GLN A 212 -17.21 11.06 8.69
C GLN A 212 -17.27 11.60 10.13
N PRO A 213 -16.60 11.01 11.15
CA PRO A 213 -16.66 11.53 12.50
C PRO A 213 -16.25 13.00 12.57
N GLN A 214 -17.07 13.81 13.26
CA GLN A 214 -16.88 15.26 13.35
C GLN A 214 -15.83 15.65 14.41
N SER A 215 -15.42 14.69 15.25
CA SER A 215 -14.43 14.89 16.29
C SER A 215 -13.60 13.64 16.55
N LYS A 216 -12.42 13.85 17.13
CA LYS A 216 -11.53 12.76 17.57
C LYS A 216 -12.22 11.85 18.60
N GLN A 217 -12.98 12.44 19.50
CA GLN A 217 -13.70 11.68 20.53
C GLN A 217 -14.74 10.74 19.90
N GLU A 218 -15.54 11.24 18.97
CA GLU A 218 -16.53 10.44 18.25
C GLU A 218 -15.86 9.29 17.47
N PHE A 219 -14.72 9.56 16.78
CA PHE A 219 -13.95 8.53 16.09
C PHE A 219 -13.48 7.43 17.05
N ILE A 220 -12.91 7.81 18.21
CA ILE A 220 -12.46 6.86 19.22
C ILE A 220 -13.62 5.98 19.72
N GLU A 221 -14.78 6.56 19.99
CA GLU A 221 -15.97 5.82 20.43
C GLU A 221 -16.46 4.81 19.38
N ILE A 222 -16.43 5.20 18.09
CA ILE A 222 -16.82 4.30 16.98
C ILE A 222 -15.84 3.13 16.87
N MET A 223 -14.54 3.41 16.92
CA MET A 223 -13.48 2.39 16.76
C MET A 223 -13.33 1.47 17.98
N SER A 224 -13.93 1.81 19.13
CA SER A 224 -13.90 1.02 20.36
C SER A 224 -15.10 0.08 20.53
N ARG A 225 -16.05 0.08 19.59
CA ARG A 225 -17.25 -0.81 19.57
C ARG A 225 -16.96 -2.11 18.84
#